data_41e5c297b3b079e09c141cae4ae14970
#
_entry.id   41e5c297b3b079e09c141cae4ae14970
#
_cell.length_a   1.000
_cell.length_b   1.000
_cell.length_c   1.000
_cell.angle_alpha   90.00
_cell.angle_beta   90.00
_cell.angle_gamma   90.00
#
_symmetry.space_group_name_H-M   'P 1'
#
loop_
_entity.id
_entity.type
_entity.pdbx_description
1 polymer ?
#
loop_
_entity_poly.entity_id
_entity_poly.type
_entity_poly.pdbx_seq_one_letter_code
_entity_poly.pdbx_strand_id
1 'polypeptide(L)'
;MESTLRRTWAEIDLDALAYNYHALRRRVGADVKFLGVVKADGYGHGAVQVSRALQTLGADYLAVSSLDEAMELRAGGITMPILILGHTPREQVKNLIDLHITQAVSCQAKALEYSQEAVRCGGELTVHIKVDTGMSRLGYLVSGGHFAAGTADICTACGLPGLRAEGIFTHFAVSDEPD
;
A
#
# COMPACT_ATOMS: atom_id res chain seq x y z
N MET A 1 -16.26 -30.99 15.23
CA MET A 1 -15.21 -31.40 16.21
C MET A 1 -13.91 -30.79 15.75
N GLU A 2 -13.55 -29.65 16.30
CA GLU A 2 -12.24 -29.05 16.03
C GLU A 2 -11.15 -29.95 16.62
N SER A 3 -10.18 -30.32 15.79
CA SER A 3 -9.03 -31.14 16.23
C SER A 3 -8.22 -30.35 17.26
N THR A 4 -8.34 -30.68 18.51
CA THR A 4 -7.61 -30.09 19.64
C THR A 4 -6.12 -30.49 19.71
N LEU A 5 -5.60 -31.19 18.70
CA LEU A 5 -4.24 -31.71 18.69
C LEU A 5 -3.33 -30.92 17.73
N ARG A 6 -3.28 -29.60 17.86
CA ARG A 6 -2.21 -28.81 17.23
C ARG A 6 -0.96 -28.91 18.08
N ARG A 7 0.14 -29.41 17.50
CA ARG A 7 1.46 -29.51 18.19
C ARG A 7 2.19 -28.16 18.24
N THR A 8 1.83 -27.24 17.36
CA THR A 8 2.48 -25.93 17.23
C THR A 8 1.45 -24.91 16.77
N TRP A 9 1.46 -23.73 17.37
CA TRP A 9 0.67 -22.57 16.95
C TRP A 9 1.42 -21.28 17.20
N ALA A 10 1.06 -20.22 16.50
CA ALA A 10 1.45 -18.85 16.82
C ALA A 10 0.32 -18.19 17.62
N GLU A 11 0.67 -17.56 18.73
CA GLU A 11 -0.26 -16.76 19.53
C GLU A 11 0.01 -15.27 19.27
N ILE A 12 -0.99 -14.55 18.76
CA ILE A 12 -0.87 -13.15 18.41
C ILE A 12 -1.60 -12.31 19.44
N ASP A 13 -0.83 -11.48 20.15
CA ASP A 13 -1.33 -10.57 21.18
C ASP A 13 -1.74 -9.23 20.53
N LEU A 14 -3.05 -8.99 20.40
CA LEU A 14 -3.59 -7.75 19.82
C LEU A 14 -3.49 -6.56 20.80
N ASP A 15 -3.37 -6.78 22.10
CA ASP A 15 -3.15 -5.70 23.06
C ASP A 15 -1.70 -5.20 22.97
N ALA A 16 -0.74 -6.08 22.74
CA ALA A 16 0.63 -5.69 22.43
C ALA A 16 0.74 -4.92 21.12
N LEU A 17 -0.03 -5.33 20.09
CA LEU A 17 -0.13 -4.58 18.83
C LEU A 17 -0.70 -3.17 19.08
N ALA A 18 -1.78 -3.04 19.84
CA ALA A 18 -2.39 -1.77 20.20
C ALA A 18 -1.43 -0.87 20.98
N TYR A 19 -0.70 -1.43 21.93
CA TYR A 19 0.34 -0.69 22.68
C TYR A 19 1.41 -0.12 21.75
N ASN A 20 1.94 -0.95 20.83
CA ASN A 20 2.94 -0.54 19.86
C ASN A 20 2.41 0.54 18.90
N TYR A 21 1.17 0.37 18.40
CA TYR A 21 0.52 1.39 17.58
C TYR A 21 0.45 2.74 18.30
N HIS A 22 -0.02 2.76 19.54
CA HIS A 22 -0.13 3.99 20.33
C HIS A 22 1.25 4.61 20.63
N ALA A 23 2.28 3.79 20.86
CA ALA A 23 3.63 4.29 21.07
C ALA A 23 4.17 5.01 19.82
N LEU A 24 4.00 4.41 18.64
CA LEU A 24 4.39 5.02 17.37
C LEU A 24 3.54 6.26 17.04
N ARG A 25 2.21 6.18 17.25
CA ARG A 25 1.29 7.28 17.00
C ARG A 25 1.63 8.52 17.84
N ARG A 26 1.98 8.34 19.12
CA ARG A 26 2.46 9.44 19.97
C ARG A 26 3.76 10.06 19.47
N ARG A 27 4.66 9.26 18.90
CA ARG A 27 5.94 9.75 18.40
C ARG A 27 5.82 10.55 17.12
N VAL A 28 4.94 10.14 16.19
CA VAL A 28 4.74 10.85 14.91
C VAL A 28 3.78 12.03 15.02
N GLY A 29 2.94 12.07 16.04
CA GLY A 29 1.97 13.15 16.24
C GLY A 29 0.64 12.92 15.53
N ALA A 30 -0.35 13.74 15.88
CA ALA A 30 -1.72 13.61 15.37
C ALA A 30 -1.88 14.06 13.91
N ASP A 31 -1.04 14.97 13.45
CA ASP A 31 -1.12 15.57 12.11
C ASP A 31 -0.52 14.66 11.01
N VAL A 32 0.22 13.61 11.42
CA VAL A 32 0.81 12.65 10.49
C VAL A 32 -0.11 11.44 10.34
N LYS A 33 -0.49 11.11 9.11
CA LYS A 33 -1.28 9.91 8.82
C LYS A 33 -0.46 8.64 9.05
N PHE A 34 -1.10 7.62 9.57
CA PHE A 34 -0.48 6.32 9.88
C PHE A 34 -0.95 5.27 8.89
N LEU A 35 -0.01 4.66 8.16
CA LEU A 35 -0.26 3.56 7.25
C LEU A 35 0.29 2.26 7.83
N GLY A 36 -0.59 1.27 8.04
CA GLY A 36 -0.20 -0.07 8.50
C GLY A 36 0.09 -1.01 7.33
N VAL A 37 1.29 -1.60 7.30
CA VAL A 37 1.65 -2.59 6.26
C VAL A 37 1.27 -3.99 6.76
N VAL A 38 0.30 -4.63 6.09
CA VAL A 38 -0.29 -5.92 6.49
C VAL A 38 -0.17 -7.01 5.42
N LYS A 39 0.74 -6.83 4.47
CA LYS A 39 1.05 -7.83 3.43
C LYS A 39 1.53 -9.15 4.01
N ALA A 40 1.55 -10.22 3.21
CA ALA A 40 1.98 -11.56 3.60
C ALA A 40 1.28 -12.04 4.88
N ASP A 41 -0.06 -11.97 4.87
CA ASP A 41 -0.92 -12.31 6.01
C ASP A 41 -0.53 -11.57 7.31
N GLY A 42 -0.30 -10.24 7.20
CA GLY A 42 0.17 -9.43 8.32
C GLY A 42 1.54 -9.89 8.83
N TYR A 43 2.43 -10.31 7.94
CA TYR A 43 3.71 -10.97 8.28
C TYR A 43 3.51 -12.22 9.15
N GLY A 44 2.46 -12.99 8.87
CA GLY A 44 2.09 -14.19 9.62
C GLY A 44 1.28 -13.94 10.89
N HIS A 45 0.83 -12.70 11.13
CA HIS A 45 0.03 -12.33 12.30
C HIS A 45 -1.48 -12.39 12.03
N GLY A 46 -1.91 -12.72 10.82
CA GLY A 46 -3.31 -12.71 10.41
C GLY A 46 -3.75 -11.34 9.90
N ALA A 47 -3.69 -11.13 8.57
CA ALA A 47 -3.93 -9.81 7.96
C ALA A 47 -5.29 -9.22 8.32
N VAL A 48 -6.36 -10.01 8.28
CA VAL A 48 -7.72 -9.53 8.57
C VAL A 48 -7.87 -9.08 10.02
N GLN A 49 -7.37 -9.86 10.99
CA GLN A 49 -7.46 -9.55 12.42
C GLN A 49 -6.64 -8.32 12.78
N VAL A 50 -5.39 -8.25 12.29
CA VAL A 50 -4.51 -7.08 12.47
C VAL A 50 -5.12 -5.84 11.84
N SER A 51 -5.68 -5.96 10.63
CA SER A 51 -6.33 -4.83 9.93
C SER A 51 -7.57 -4.32 10.68
N ARG A 52 -8.40 -5.22 11.25
CA ARG A 52 -9.54 -4.82 12.10
C ARG A 52 -9.09 -4.07 13.34
N ALA A 53 -8.03 -4.55 13.99
CA ALA A 53 -7.45 -3.87 15.15
C ALA A 53 -6.94 -2.47 14.76
N LEU A 54 -6.16 -2.35 13.68
CA LEU A 54 -5.66 -1.07 13.18
C LEU A 54 -6.79 -0.11 12.78
N GLN A 55 -7.84 -0.60 12.12
CA GLN A 55 -9.02 0.20 11.79
C GLN A 55 -9.72 0.73 13.04
N THR A 56 -9.89 -0.10 14.07
CA THR A 56 -10.49 0.30 15.35
C THR A 56 -9.61 1.31 16.10
N LEU A 57 -8.29 1.15 16.04
CA LEU A 57 -7.31 2.04 16.66
C LEU A 57 -7.18 3.40 15.93
N GLY A 58 -7.78 3.56 14.75
CA GLY A 58 -7.76 4.80 13.99
C GLY A 58 -6.51 4.97 13.11
N ALA A 59 -5.96 3.89 12.58
CA ALA A 59 -5.00 3.98 11.47
C ALA A 59 -5.70 4.60 10.25
N ASP A 60 -4.95 5.33 9.43
CA ASP A 60 -5.51 6.09 8.31
C ASP A 60 -5.54 5.29 7.01
N TYR A 61 -4.63 4.31 6.88
CA TYR A 61 -4.42 3.55 5.66
C TYR A 61 -3.86 2.17 5.95
N LEU A 62 -4.07 1.20 5.05
CA LEU A 62 -3.38 -0.08 5.04
C LEU A 62 -2.57 -0.24 3.76
N ALA A 63 -1.54 -1.09 3.79
CA ALA A 63 -0.82 -1.46 2.58
C ALA A 63 -0.60 -2.98 2.51
N VAL A 64 -0.77 -3.49 1.30
CA VAL A 64 -0.61 -4.91 0.93
C VAL A 64 0.30 -5.04 -0.29
N SER A 65 0.69 -6.25 -0.67
CA SER A 65 1.54 -6.49 -1.83
C SER A 65 0.79 -6.74 -3.12
N SER A 66 -0.44 -7.27 -3.06
CA SER A 66 -1.19 -7.73 -4.22
C SER A 66 -2.69 -7.42 -4.12
N LEU A 67 -3.38 -7.56 -5.25
CA LEU A 67 -4.84 -7.43 -5.30
C LEU A 67 -5.54 -8.54 -4.50
N ASP A 68 -5.04 -9.76 -4.52
CA ASP A 68 -5.63 -10.87 -3.78
C ASP A 68 -5.66 -10.58 -2.27
N GLU A 69 -4.55 -10.06 -1.71
CA GLU A 69 -4.51 -9.63 -0.31
C GLU A 69 -5.49 -8.49 -0.03
N ALA A 70 -5.62 -7.52 -0.94
CA ALA A 70 -6.59 -6.43 -0.79
C ALA A 70 -8.03 -6.95 -0.82
N MET A 71 -8.33 -7.90 -1.71
CA MET A 71 -9.65 -8.55 -1.81
C MET A 71 -9.99 -9.35 -0.55
N GLU A 72 -9.02 -10.06 0.03
CA GLU A 72 -9.18 -10.76 1.30
C GLU A 72 -9.55 -9.79 2.43
N LEU A 73 -8.85 -8.65 2.52
CA LEU A 73 -9.19 -7.62 3.51
C LEU A 73 -10.60 -7.08 3.29
N ARG A 74 -11.01 -6.79 2.04
CA ARG A 74 -12.38 -6.34 1.73
C ARG A 74 -13.43 -7.40 2.09
N ALA A 75 -13.18 -8.68 1.77
CA ALA A 75 -14.05 -9.79 2.18
C ALA A 75 -14.10 -9.94 3.71
N GLY A 76 -13.02 -9.62 4.41
CA GLY A 76 -12.94 -9.54 5.86
C GLY A 76 -13.64 -8.33 6.50
N GLY A 77 -14.30 -7.46 5.71
CA GLY A 77 -15.06 -6.30 6.19
C GLY A 77 -14.21 -5.06 6.47
N ILE A 78 -12.98 -5.00 5.96
CA ILE A 78 -12.13 -3.81 6.06
C ILE A 78 -12.63 -2.74 5.09
N THR A 79 -12.96 -1.57 5.59
CA THR A 79 -13.50 -0.43 4.81
C THR A 79 -12.51 0.71 4.61
N MET A 80 -11.49 0.80 5.45
CA MET A 80 -10.47 1.84 5.34
C MET A 80 -9.68 1.75 4.02
N PRO A 81 -9.01 2.83 3.58
CA PRO A 81 -8.21 2.84 2.36
C PRO A 81 -7.11 1.77 2.37
N ILE A 82 -6.89 1.14 1.21
CA ILE A 82 -5.85 0.10 1.03
C ILE A 82 -4.98 0.48 -0.18
N LEU A 83 -3.66 0.48 0.02
CA LEU A 83 -2.66 0.68 -1.02
C LEU A 83 -2.01 -0.65 -1.41
N ILE A 84 -2.00 -0.99 -2.69
CA ILE A 84 -1.18 -2.07 -3.21
C ILE A 84 0.22 -1.53 -3.52
N LEU A 85 1.24 -2.07 -2.85
CA LEU A 85 2.63 -1.68 -3.02
C LEU A 85 3.29 -2.32 -4.25
N GLY A 86 2.78 -3.47 -4.68
CA GLY A 86 3.26 -4.22 -5.82
C GLY A 86 2.56 -3.81 -7.12
N HIS A 87 2.68 -4.68 -8.10
CA HIS A 87 2.12 -4.50 -9.43
C HIS A 87 0.81 -5.27 -9.58
N THR A 88 -0.18 -4.65 -10.20
CA THR A 88 -1.45 -5.31 -10.59
C THR A 88 -1.53 -5.43 -12.11
N PRO A 89 -1.91 -6.58 -12.68
CA PRO A 89 -2.16 -6.71 -14.12
C PRO A 89 -3.23 -5.72 -14.60
N ARG A 90 -3.08 -5.18 -15.81
CA ARG A 90 -4.00 -4.18 -16.37
C ARG A 90 -5.45 -4.65 -16.42
N GLU A 91 -5.66 -5.96 -16.65
CA GLU A 91 -6.98 -6.58 -16.73
C GLU A 91 -7.75 -6.49 -15.41
N GLN A 92 -7.05 -6.23 -14.31
CA GLN A 92 -7.61 -6.12 -12.97
C GLN A 92 -7.89 -4.67 -12.53
N VAL A 93 -7.61 -3.67 -13.37
CA VAL A 93 -7.83 -2.24 -13.04
C VAL A 93 -9.28 -1.96 -12.68
N LYS A 94 -10.23 -2.62 -13.37
CA LYS A 94 -11.64 -2.49 -13.02
C LYS A 94 -11.91 -2.93 -11.58
N ASN A 95 -11.32 -4.02 -11.13
CA ASN A 95 -11.47 -4.51 -9.75
C ASN A 95 -10.86 -3.53 -8.74
N LEU A 96 -9.73 -2.88 -9.06
CA LEU A 96 -9.15 -1.85 -8.21
C LEU A 96 -10.13 -0.68 -8.01
N ILE A 97 -10.77 -0.24 -9.10
CA ILE A 97 -11.74 0.86 -9.09
C ILE A 97 -12.98 0.45 -8.28
N ASP A 98 -13.59 -0.71 -8.59
CA ASP A 98 -14.82 -1.18 -7.97
C ASP A 98 -14.67 -1.42 -6.46
N LEU A 99 -13.49 -1.86 -6.03
CA LEU A 99 -13.18 -2.16 -4.62
C LEU A 99 -12.55 -0.96 -3.89
N HIS A 100 -12.41 0.19 -4.55
CA HIS A 100 -11.77 1.38 -4.00
C HIS A 100 -10.37 1.07 -3.43
N ILE A 101 -9.53 0.42 -4.24
CA ILE A 101 -8.14 0.09 -3.90
C ILE A 101 -7.21 1.07 -4.59
N THR A 102 -6.30 1.65 -3.84
CA THR A 102 -5.25 2.53 -4.36
C THR A 102 -4.08 1.69 -4.90
N GLN A 103 -3.57 2.05 -6.08
CA GLN A 103 -2.47 1.33 -6.73
C GLN A 103 -1.17 2.16 -6.70
N ALA A 104 -0.06 1.54 -6.30
CA ALA A 104 1.26 2.15 -6.49
C ALA A 104 1.66 2.15 -7.97
N VAL A 105 2.15 3.29 -8.45
CA VAL A 105 2.70 3.46 -9.81
C VAL A 105 4.19 3.73 -9.71
N SER A 106 4.99 2.86 -10.30
CA SER A 106 6.45 2.86 -10.15
C SER A 106 7.22 3.21 -11.42
N CYS A 107 6.55 3.33 -12.56
CA CYS A 107 7.16 3.73 -13.82
C CYS A 107 6.11 4.20 -14.84
N GLN A 108 6.58 4.93 -15.85
CA GLN A 108 5.73 5.52 -16.87
C GLN A 108 4.92 4.50 -17.67
N ALA A 109 5.49 3.34 -17.99
CA ALA A 109 4.80 2.28 -18.72
C ALA A 109 3.55 1.80 -17.97
N LYS A 110 3.64 1.64 -16.64
CA LYS A 110 2.51 1.22 -15.80
C LYS A 110 1.49 2.34 -15.61
N ALA A 111 1.94 3.59 -15.50
CA ALA A 111 1.03 4.74 -15.49
C ALA A 111 0.16 4.76 -16.73
N LEU A 112 0.76 4.58 -17.91
CA LEU A 112 0.04 4.54 -19.19
C LEU A 112 -0.94 3.36 -19.28
N GLU A 113 -0.51 2.14 -18.91
CA GLU A 113 -1.37 0.96 -18.90
C GLU A 113 -2.61 1.17 -18.00
N TYR A 114 -2.40 1.68 -16.80
CA TYR A 114 -3.49 1.91 -15.84
C TYR A 114 -4.42 3.02 -16.29
N SER A 115 -3.88 4.11 -16.84
CA SER A 115 -4.65 5.20 -17.39
C SER A 115 -5.57 4.73 -18.53
N GLN A 116 -5.00 4.03 -19.53
CA GLN A 116 -5.76 3.51 -20.67
C GLN A 116 -6.90 2.59 -20.21
N GLU A 117 -6.63 1.72 -19.25
CA GLU A 117 -7.61 0.76 -18.77
C GLU A 117 -8.68 1.44 -17.90
N ALA A 118 -8.32 2.40 -17.06
CA ALA A 118 -9.27 3.19 -16.27
C ALA A 118 -10.23 3.96 -17.16
N VAL A 119 -9.73 4.63 -18.21
CA VAL A 119 -10.55 5.31 -19.22
C VAL A 119 -11.45 4.32 -19.96
N ARG A 120 -10.92 3.15 -20.36
CA ARG A 120 -11.69 2.10 -21.04
C ARG A 120 -12.85 1.58 -20.17
N CYS A 121 -12.62 1.49 -18.85
CA CYS A 121 -13.63 1.08 -17.88
C CYS A 121 -14.61 2.20 -17.51
N GLY A 122 -14.39 3.43 -17.99
CA GLY A 122 -15.20 4.60 -17.64
C GLY A 122 -15.08 5.02 -16.17
N GLY A 123 -13.94 4.72 -15.53
CA GLY A 123 -13.68 5.01 -14.12
C GLY A 123 -12.40 5.81 -13.87
N GLU A 124 -12.13 6.08 -12.61
CA GLU A 124 -10.92 6.76 -12.15
C GLU A 124 -10.22 5.89 -11.11
N LEU A 125 -8.95 5.57 -11.37
CA LEU A 125 -8.11 4.80 -10.45
C LEU A 125 -7.31 5.75 -9.56
N THR A 126 -7.46 5.60 -8.25
CA THR A 126 -6.60 6.29 -7.29
C THR A 126 -5.22 5.66 -7.27
N VAL A 127 -4.19 6.50 -7.35
CA VAL A 127 -2.80 6.04 -7.40
C VAL A 127 -1.91 6.80 -6.41
N HIS A 128 -0.89 6.09 -5.89
CA HIS A 128 0.26 6.70 -5.22
C HIS A 128 1.51 6.50 -6.09
N ILE A 129 2.25 7.58 -6.30
CA ILE A 129 3.50 7.54 -7.05
C ILE A 129 4.60 6.97 -6.15
N LYS A 130 5.23 5.90 -6.61
CA LYS A 130 6.40 5.32 -5.94
C LYS A 130 7.67 5.93 -6.54
N VAL A 131 8.50 6.56 -5.69
CA VAL A 131 9.81 7.07 -6.08
C VAL A 131 10.92 6.19 -5.54
N ASP A 132 12.01 6.07 -6.29
CA ASP A 132 13.23 5.42 -5.84
C ASP A 132 14.27 6.48 -5.48
N THR A 133 14.55 6.58 -4.19
CA THR A 133 15.51 7.53 -3.61
C THR A 133 16.85 6.90 -3.23
N GLY A 134 17.10 5.66 -3.72
CA GLY A 134 18.36 4.94 -3.49
C GLY A 134 18.22 3.45 -3.15
N MET A 135 16.99 2.95 -2.88
CA MET A 135 16.74 1.53 -2.63
C MET A 135 17.00 0.65 -3.87
N SER A 136 16.93 1.22 -5.08
CA SER A 136 17.23 0.58 -6.37
C SER A 136 16.41 -0.69 -6.64
N ARG A 137 15.10 -0.65 -6.29
CA ARG A 137 14.20 -1.79 -6.46
C ARG A 137 12.99 -1.47 -7.35
N LEU A 138 12.18 -0.52 -6.94
CA LEU A 138 10.96 -0.06 -7.63
C LEU A 138 10.79 1.43 -7.42
N GLY A 139 10.31 2.13 -8.44
CA GLY A 139 9.96 3.54 -8.36
C GLY A 139 10.56 4.35 -9.50
N TYR A 140 10.00 5.55 -9.71
CA TYR A 140 10.63 6.53 -10.57
C TYR A 140 11.96 6.95 -9.97
N LEU A 141 13.04 6.81 -10.74
CA LEU A 141 14.38 7.12 -10.26
C LEU A 141 14.56 8.64 -10.16
N VAL A 142 14.74 9.14 -8.94
CA VAL A 142 14.89 10.58 -8.65
C VAL A 142 16.21 10.88 -7.93
N SER A 143 17.13 9.91 -7.90
CA SER A 143 18.46 10.08 -7.26
C SER A 143 19.55 10.32 -8.29
N GLY A 144 20.64 10.94 -7.87
CA GLY A 144 21.77 11.25 -8.74
C GLY A 144 21.40 12.15 -9.91
N GLY A 145 21.94 11.86 -11.10
CA GLY A 145 21.68 12.61 -12.35
C GLY A 145 20.27 12.42 -12.95
N HIS A 146 19.40 11.60 -12.33
CA HIS A 146 18.08 11.26 -12.85
C HIS A 146 16.95 12.17 -12.34
N PHE A 147 17.23 13.10 -11.43
CA PHE A 147 16.20 13.90 -10.77
C PHE A 147 15.28 14.63 -11.75
N ALA A 148 15.83 15.35 -12.71
CA ALA A 148 15.02 16.13 -13.66
C ALA A 148 14.14 15.23 -14.57
N ALA A 149 14.70 14.14 -15.09
CA ALA A 149 13.97 13.19 -15.93
C ALA A 149 12.87 12.46 -15.13
N GLY A 150 13.21 11.94 -13.96
CA GLY A 150 12.26 11.26 -13.08
C GLY A 150 11.11 12.17 -12.64
N THR A 151 11.42 13.44 -12.34
CA THR A 151 10.38 14.43 -11.99
C THR A 151 9.45 14.72 -13.18
N ALA A 152 9.99 14.85 -14.40
CA ALA A 152 9.19 15.07 -15.61
C ALA A 152 8.25 13.88 -15.87
N ASP A 153 8.76 12.65 -15.72
CA ASP A 153 7.95 11.42 -15.84
C ASP A 153 6.83 11.36 -14.80
N ILE A 154 7.12 11.70 -13.54
CA ILE A 154 6.12 11.78 -12.48
C ILE A 154 5.03 12.80 -12.81
N CYS A 155 5.41 14.01 -13.24
CA CYS A 155 4.44 15.03 -13.65
C CYS A 155 3.55 14.54 -14.78
N THR A 156 4.14 13.86 -15.77
CA THR A 156 3.40 13.25 -16.88
C THR A 156 2.41 12.19 -16.35
N ALA A 157 2.86 11.30 -15.48
CA ALA A 157 2.00 10.26 -14.90
C ALA A 157 0.82 10.84 -14.10
N CYS A 158 1.07 11.91 -13.32
CA CYS A 158 0.02 12.59 -12.55
C CYS A 158 -1.02 13.29 -13.43
N GLY A 159 -0.67 13.64 -14.67
CA GLY A 159 -1.59 14.28 -15.64
C GLY A 159 -2.36 13.30 -16.54
N LEU A 160 -2.14 11.99 -16.41
CA LEU A 160 -2.80 11.01 -17.27
C LEU A 160 -4.30 10.90 -16.96
N PRO A 161 -5.17 10.85 -18.00
CA PRO A 161 -6.61 10.71 -17.82
C PRO A 161 -6.95 9.37 -17.12
N GLY A 162 -8.00 9.37 -16.31
CA GLY A 162 -8.44 8.18 -15.56
C GLY A 162 -7.56 7.81 -14.37
N LEU A 163 -6.51 8.59 -14.08
CA LEU A 163 -5.71 8.45 -12.85
C LEU A 163 -5.93 9.64 -11.92
N ARG A 164 -6.07 9.37 -10.63
CA ARG A 164 -6.09 10.37 -9.57
C ARG A 164 -4.90 10.14 -8.63
N ALA A 165 -3.83 10.89 -8.86
CA ALA A 165 -2.66 10.84 -8.00
C ALA A 165 -2.95 11.58 -6.68
N GLU A 166 -3.04 10.85 -5.56
CA GLU A 166 -3.31 11.41 -4.24
C GLU A 166 -2.12 11.35 -3.29
N GLY A 167 -1.07 10.62 -3.64
CA GLY A 167 0.10 10.46 -2.80
C GLY A 167 1.38 10.14 -3.56
N ILE A 168 2.48 10.39 -2.88
CA ILE A 168 3.84 10.02 -3.32
C ILE A 168 4.57 9.41 -2.13
N PHE A 169 5.32 8.34 -2.36
CA PHE A 169 6.08 7.68 -1.29
C PHE A 169 7.39 7.07 -1.78
N THR A 170 8.29 6.84 -0.84
CA THR A 170 9.53 6.11 -1.06
C THR A 170 9.71 5.00 -0.03
N HIS A 171 10.68 4.15 -0.26
CA HIS A 171 11.19 3.17 0.71
C HIS A 171 12.65 3.48 0.97
N PHE A 172 13.01 3.75 2.22
CA PHE A 172 14.40 4.05 2.58
C PHE A 172 15.30 2.84 2.36
N ALA A 173 16.52 3.08 1.89
CA ALA A 173 17.47 2.02 1.59
C ALA A 173 18.05 1.38 2.86
N VAL A 174 18.34 2.20 3.86
CA VAL A 174 19.12 1.84 5.06
C VAL A 174 18.56 2.50 6.33
N SER A 175 17.24 2.45 6.51
CA SER A 175 16.57 3.09 7.66
C SER A 175 16.90 2.48 9.02
N ASP A 176 17.51 1.32 9.04
CA ASP A 176 17.92 0.53 10.20
C ASP A 176 19.42 0.60 10.51
N GLU A 177 20.20 1.29 9.68
CA GLU A 177 21.62 1.52 9.93
C GLU A 177 21.82 2.88 10.62
N PRO A 178 22.68 2.95 11.65
CA PRO A 178 23.11 4.24 12.22
C PRO A 178 23.97 4.99 11.21
N ASP A 179 23.88 6.33 11.22
CA ASP A 179 24.72 7.25 10.42
C ASP A 179 26.21 7.11 10.73
#